data_1abd59742425cf18fb8990a2019eeba7
#
_entry.id   1abd59742425cf18fb8990a2019eeba7
#
_cell.length_a   1.000
_cell.length_b   1.000
_cell.length_c   1.000
_cell.angle_alpha   90.00
_cell.angle_beta   90.00
_cell.angle_gamma   90.00
#
_symmetry.space_group_name_H-M   'P 1'
#
loop_
_entity.id
_entity.type
_entity.pdbx_description
1 polymer ?
#
loop_
_entity_poly.entity_id
_entity_poly.type
_entity_poly.pdbx_seq_one_letter_code
_entity_poly.pdbx_strand_id
1 'polypeptide(L)'
;MPSPPVLLIDDDDSLAMLLEDSLRREGYEPRRCTDAAGAEEELKTHLFDVILLDVMLPDRSGFEFCAELRHRGVQTPVLMLTARGDVTDRVTGLRIGADDYLPKPFEVRELLARIEALRRRGGQNGRLDTGVFEFDDVRVNFYSRSVSRSGQPVELSRLEFQMLSYLIRNRGRVVLRDELLRAVWGYRTLPYTRTVDVHMWQLRRKLEADPQDPRFLRTIHGTGYLFALE
;
A
#
# COMPACT_ATOMS: atom_id res chain seq x y z
N MET A 1 16.08 -4.57 -21.17
CA MET A 1 15.04 -3.64 -20.68
C MET A 1 15.72 -2.65 -19.75
N PRO A 2 15.32 -1.38 -19.68
CA PRO A 2 15.92 -0.44 -18.73
C PRO A 2 15.71 -0.94 -17.29
N SER A 3 16.70 -0.68 -16.45
CA SER A 3 16.65 -1.03 -15.03
C SER A 3 15.54 -0.24 -14.34
N PRO A 4 14.68 -0.89 -13.54
CA PRO A 4 13.57 -0.21 -12.91
C PRO A 4 14.06 0.77 -11.82
N PRO A 5 13.67 2.06 -11.91
CA PRO A 5 14.11 3.08 -10.98
C PRO A 5 13.41 2.96 -9.62
N VAL A 6 14.20 3.00 -8.54
CA VAL A 6 13.74 2.96 -7.14
C VAL A 6 14.25 4.20 -6.42
N LEU A 7 13.35 4.96 -5.79
CA LEU A 7 13.72 6.08 -4.93
C LEU A 7 13.86 5.57 -3.49
N LEU A 8 15.06 5.75 -2.90
CA LEU A 8 15.36 5.45 -1.51
C LEU A 8 15.49 6.75 -0.73
N ILE A 9 14.66 6.92 0.30
CA ILE A 9 14.64 8.10 1.15
C ILE A 9 14.94 7.65 2.57
N ASP A 10 16.19 7.79 2.98
CA ASP A 10 16.71 7.35 4.29
C ASP A 10 18.01 8.11 4.58
N ASP A 11 18.13 8.70 5.77
CA ASP A 11 19.29 9.47 6.21
C ASP A 11 20.41 8.58 6.79
N ASP A 12 20.13 7.32 7.10
CA ASP A 12 21.15 6.34 7.52
C ASP A 12 22.05 5.93 6.35
N ASP A 13 23.27 6.46 6.32
CA ASP A 13 24.27 6.16 5.30
C ASP A 13 24.62 4.68 5.20
N SER A 14 24.70 3.99 6.33
CA SER A 14 25.09 2.58 6.38
C SER A 14 24.02 1.68 5.78
N LEU A 15 22.78 1.92 6.17
CA LEU A 15 21.63 1.18 5.63
C LEU A 15 21.43 1.50 4.15
N ALA A 16 21.50 2.78 3.77
CA ALA A 16 21.31 3.20 2.40
C ALA A 16 22.34 2.58 1.46
N MET A 17 23.62 2.56 1.83
CA MET A 17 24.69 1.94 1.04
C MET A 17 24.45 0.44 0.83
N LEU A 18 24.05 -0.28 1.89
CA LEU A 18 23.69 -1.70 1.81
C LEU A 18 22.50 -1.92 0.86
N LEU A 19 21.47 -1.08 0.95
CA LEU A 19 20.28 -1.20 0.13
C LEU A 19 20.56 -0.87 -1.32
N GLU A 20 21.29 0.21 -1.61
CA GLU A 20 21.69 0.56 -2.97
C GLU A 20 22.47 -0.56 -3.66
N ASP A 21 23.49 -1.14 -2.98
CA ASP A 21 24.26 -2.25 -3.49
C ASP A 21 23.37 -3.47 -3.79
N SER A 22 22.47 -3.79 -2.86
CA SER A 22 21.57 -4.93 -3.02
C SER A 22 20.59 -4.73 -4.15
N LEU A 23 20.05 -3.52 -4.29
CA LEU A 23 19.14 -3.15 -5.38
C LEU A 23 19.84 -3.23 -6.75
N ARG A 24 21.07 -2.71 -6.86
CA ARG A 24 21.83 -2.78 -8.12
C ARG A 24 22.14 -4.21 -8.53
N ARG A 25 22.47 -5.10 -7.58
CA ARG A 25 22.71 -6.53 -7.86
C ARG A 25 21.45 -7.24 -8.41
N GLU A 26 20.28 -6.82 -7.99
CA GLU A 26 18.99 -7.33 -8.48
C GLU A 26 18.48 -6.60 -9.74
N GLY A 27 19.31 -5.73 -10.33
CA GLY A 27 19.01 -5.06 -11.58
C GLY A 27 18.11 -3.83 -11.46
N TYR A 28 17.97 -3.24 -10.27
CA TYR A 28 17.30 -1.97 -10.06
C TYR A 28 18.25 -0.78 -10.26
N GLU A 29 17.69 0.40 -10.50
CA GLU A 29 18.40 1.67 -10.53
C GLU A 29 18.02 2.51 -9.30
N PRO A 30 18.72 2.36 -8.16
CA PRO A 30 18.41 3.15 -6.97
C PRO A 30 18.92 4.59 -7.11
N ARG A 31 18.07 5.54 -6.71
CA ARG A 31 18.43 6.93 -6.44
C ARG A 31 18.15 7.22 -4.97
N ARG A 32 19.12 7.82 -4.30
CA ARG A 32 19.03 8.13 -2.88
C ARG A 32 18.78 9.60 -2.62
N CYS A 33 17.92 9.86 -1.63
CA CYS A 33 17.77 11.15 -0.96
C CYS A 33 17.88 10.94 0.54
N THR A 34 18.43 11.90 1.26
CA THR A 34 18.60 11.85 2.72
C THR A 34 17.43 12.49 3.47
N ASP A 35 16.54 13.19 2.76
CA ASP A 35 15.43 13.94 3.30
C ASP A 35 14.27 14.04 2.30
N ALA A 36 13.13 14.50 2.78
CA ALA A 36 11.93 14.64 1.96
C ALA A 36 12.07 15.77 0.93
N ALA A 37 12.81 16.83 1.24
CA ALA A 37 12.99 17.96 0.32
C ALA A 37 13.77 17.53 -0.94
N GLY A 38 14.85 16.78 -0.80
CA GLY A 38 15.59 16.18 -1.91
C GLY A 38 14.74 15.20 -2.71
N ALA A 39 13.92 14.41 -2.04
CA ALA A 39 13.00 13.49 -2.70
C ALA A 39 11.94 14.22 -3.54
N GLU A 40 11.45 15.37 -3.08
CA GLU A 40 10.51 16.18 -3.87
C GLU A 40 11.13 16.67 -5.20
N GLU A 41 12.39 17.09 -5.18
CA GLU A 41 13.08 17.52 -6.41
C GLU A 41 13.28 16.35 -7.39
N GLU A 42 13.66 15.18 -6.88
CA GLU A 42 13.76 13.97 -7.71
C GLU A 42 12.42 13.57 -8.33
N LEU A 43 11.33 13.63 -7.58
CA LEU A 43 9.99 13.28 -8.04
C LEU A 43 9.41 14.27 -9.07
N LYS A 44 9.93 15.50 -9.18
CA LYS A 44 9.55 16.46 -10.23
C LYS A 44 10.14 16.11 -11.58
N THR A 45 11.30 15.48 -11.60
CA THR A 45 12.10 15.26 -12.80
C THR A 45 12.19 13.81 -13.24
N HIS A 46 11.90 12.88 -12.33
CA HIS A 46 12.03 11.45 -12.58
C HIS A 46 10.77 10.68 -12.17
N LEU A 47 10.50 9.59 -12.90
CA LEU A 47 9.47 8.62 -12.55
C LEU A 47 10.12 7.43 -11.85
N PHE A 48 9.51 6.94 -10.82
CA PHE A 48 9.97 5.78 -10.04
C PHE A 48 8.93 4.67 -10.04
N ASP A 49 9.41 3.42 -10.06
CA ASP A 49 8.58 2.23 -9.97
C ASP A 49 8.15 1.94 -8.52
N VAL A 50 8.99 2.30 -7.54
CA VAL A 50 8.76 2.15 -6.09
C VAL A 50 9.51 3.24 -5.34
N ILE A 51 8.92 3.71 -4.24
CA ILE A 51 9.56 4.58 -3.24
C ILE A 51 9.76 3.76 -1.97
N LEU A 52 11.00 3.69 -1.48
CA LEU A 52 11.36 3.20 -0.14
C LEU A 52 11.49 4.43 0.75
N LEU A 53 10.72 4.50 1.82
CA LEU A 53 10.59 5.71 2.62
C LEU A 53 10.79 5.41 4.10
N ASP A 54 11.84 5.96 4.70
CA ASP A 54 11.97 5.92 6.15
C ASP A 54 10.90 6.80 6.81
N VAL A 55 10.43 6.35 7.94
CA VAL A 55 9.51 7.12 8.81
C VAL A 55 10.22 8.28 9.46
N MET A 56 11.47 8.09 9.86
CA MET A 56 12.28 9.06 10.61
C MET A 56 13.20 9.81 9.65
N LEU A 57 12.71 10.89 9.02
CA LEU A 57 13.55 11.76 8.22
C LEU A 57 13.94 13.02 9.02
N PRO A 58 15.08 13.65 8.67
CA PRO A 58 15.59 14.78 9.45
C PRO A 58 14.77 16.07 9.31
N ASP A 59 14.06 16.25 8.22
CA ASP A 59 13.30 17.46 7.89
C ASP A 59 11.80 17.35 8.24
N ARG A 60 11.20 16.16 8.12
CA ARG A 60 9.80 15.90 8.47
C ARG A 60 9.53 14.41 8.64
N SER A 61 8.37 14.05 9.19
CA SER A 61 7.96 12.65 9.28
C SER A 61 7.73 12.05 7.88
N GLY A 62 8.30 10.86 7.62
CA GLY A 62 8.02 10.10 6.39
C GLY A 62 6.53 9.80 6.21
N PHE A 63 5.79 9.73 7.31
CA PHE A 63 4.35 9.61 7.27
C PHE A 63 3.68 10.84 6.66
N GLU A 64 4.02 12.03 7.12
CA GLU A 64 3.50 13.30 6.59
C GLU A 64 3.86 13.43 5.11
N PHE A 65 5.10 13.12 4.76
CA PHE A 65 5.55 13.16 3.38
C PHE A 65 4.76 12.19 2.48
N CYS A 66 4.51 10.96 2.94
CA CYS A 66 3.66 10.01 2.20
C CYS A 66 2.24 10.54 1.98
N ALA A 67 1.63 11.14 3.03
CA ALA A 67 0.32 11.76 2.91
C ALA A 67 0.28 12.88 1.86
N GLU A 68 1.30 13.75 1.86
CA GLU A 68 1.44 14.84 0.88
C GLU A 68 1.60 14.29 -0.55
N LEU A 69 2.41 13.25 -0.76
CA LEU A 69 2.54 12.59 -2.06
C LEU A 69 1.19 12.09 -2.57
N ARG A 70 0.39 11.45 -1.71
CA ARG A 70 -0.95 10.97 -2.07
C ARG A 70 -1.91 12.11 -2.36
N HIS A 71 -1.89 13.17 -1.57
CA HIS A 71 -2.71 14.37 -1.81
C HIS A 71 -2.38 15.05 -3.15
N ARG A 72 -1.11 15.02 -3.56
CA ARG A 72 -0.66 15.51 -4.88
C ARG A 72 -0.96 14.53 -6.02
N GLY A 73 -1.60 13.39 -5.75
CA GLY A 73 -1.96 12.39 -6.76
C GLY A 73 -0.83 11.46 -7.19
N VAL A 74 0.30 11.43 -6.47
CA VAL A 74 1.40 10.50 -6.75
C VAL A 74 0.94 9.07 -6.44
N GLN A 75 0.88 8.23 -7.47
CA GLN A 75 0.42 6.83 -7.39
C GLN A 75 1.58 5.81 -7.32
N THR A 76 2.82 6.28 -7.35
CA THR A 76 3.99 5.41 -7.20
C THR A 76 3.88 4.64 -5.88
N PRO A 77 4.05 3.30 -5.91
CA PRO A 77 4.01 2.48 -4.69
C PRO A 77 5.03 2.95 -3.65
N VAL A 78 4.59 3.07 -2.39
CA VAL A 78 5.43 3.46 -1.25
C VAL A 78 5.54 2.29 -0.29
N LEU A 79 6.76 1.82 -0.04
CA LEU A 79 7.12 0.90 1.04
C LEU A 79 7.72 1.71 2.19
N MET A 80 7.01 1.76 3.31
CA MET A 80 7.51 2.45 4.51
C MET A 80 8.51 1.56 5.25
N LEU A 81 9.66 2.11 5.62
CA LEU A 81 10.63 1.49 6.51
C LEU A 81 10.41 2.06 7.92
N THR A 82 10.07 1.22 8.90
CA THR A 82 9.61 1.70 10.22
C THR A 82 10.43 1.11 11.35
N ALA A 83 10.65 1.85 12.45
CA ALA A 83 11.25 1.31 13.65
C ALA A 83 10.34 0.25 14.30
N ARG A 84 10.93 -0.81 14.87
CA ARG A 84 10.21 -1.90 15.54
C ARG A 84 9.70 -1.40 16.90
N GLY A 85 8.41 -1.29 17.11
CA GLY A 85 7.85 -1.12 18.45
C GLY A 85 6.84 0.02 18.67
N ASP A 86 6.75 1.01 17.82
CA ASP A 86 5.78 2.11 18.02
C ASP A 86 4.37 1.70 17.60
N VAL A 87 3.55 1.37 18.61
CA VAL A 87 2.11 1.10 18.44
C VAL A 87 1.39 2.39 18.04
N THR A 88 1.90 3.55 18.46
CA THR A 88 1.38 4.88 18.15
C THR A 88 1.64 5.24 16.69
N ASP A 89 2.83 4.93 16.16
CA ASP A 89 3.15 5.10 14.74
C ASP A 89 2.34 4.17 13.83
N ARG A 90 1.95 2.99 14.34
CA ARG A 90 1.04 2.08 13.60
C ARG A 90 -0.35 2.68 13.41
N VAL A 91 -0.87 3.42 14.36
CA VAL A 91 -2.20 4.07 14.27
C VAL A 91 -2.14 5.33 13.42
N THR A 92 -1.03 6.07 13.48
CA THR A 92 -0.80 7.28 12.66
C THR A 92 -0.45 6.91 11.22
N GLY A 93 0.42 5.94 10.99
CA GLY A 93 0.77 5.40 9.67
C GLY A 93 -0.42 4.82 8.90
N LEU A 94 -1.46 4.39 9.61
CA LEU A 94 -2.72 3.87 9.08
C LEU A 94 -3.53 4.86 8.24
N ARG A 95 -3.25 6.16 8.35
CA ARG A 95 -4.03 7.23 7.68
C ARG A 95 -3.43 7.67 6.34
N ILE A 96 -2.27 7.16 5.93
CA ILE A 96 -1.35 7.91 5.07
C ILE A 96 -1.25 7.40 3.62
N GLY A 97 -1.84 6.25 3.28
CA GLY A 97 -1.85 5.76 1.90
C GLY A 97 -0.54 5.08 1.44
N ALA A 98 0.33 4.65 2.36
CA ALA A 98 1.43 3.75 2.04
C ALA A 98 0.91 2.37 1.56
N ASP A 99 1.62 1.75 0.63
CA ASP A 99 1.19 0.48 0.04
C ASP A 99 1.63 -0.72 0.86
N ASP A 100 2.76 -0.62 1.57
CA ASP A 100 3.25 -1.67 2.46
C ASP A 100 4.18 -1.10 3.53
N TYR A 101 4.48 -1.90 4.58
CA TYR A 101 5.31 -1.53 5.72
C TYR A 101 6.31 -2.62 6.02
N LEU A 102 7.57 -2.25 6.24
CA LEU A 102 8.65 -3.15 6.61
C LEU A 102 9.34 -2.66 7.89
N PRO A 103 9.13 -3.34 9.04
CA PRO A 103 9.76 -2.96 10.29
C PRO A 103 11.28 -3.20 10.28
N LYS A 104 12.06 -2.20 10.71
CA LYS A 104 13.50 -2.34 11.00
C LYS A 104 13.68 -3.06 12.36
N PRO A 105 14.67 -4.01 12.52
CA PRO A 105 15.53 -4.53 11.48
C PRO A 105 14.83 -5.54 10.57
N PHE A 106 15.22 -5.58 9.30
CA PHE A 106 14.68 -6.49 8.31
C PHE A 106 15.77 -7.19 7.50
N GLU A 107 15.42 -8.32 6.92
CA GLU A 107 16.29 -9.02 5.96
C GLU A 107 16.17 -8.37 4.58
N VAL A 108 17.31 -8.14 3.89
CA VAL A 108 17.32 -7.56 2.54
C VAL A 108 16.47 -8.37 1.56
N ARG A 109 16.45 -9.68 1.71
CA ARG A 109 15.60 -10.58 0.88
C ARG A 109 14.11 -10.29 1.05
N GLU A 110 13.67 -9.92 2.25
CA GLU A 110 12.28 -9.53 2.51
C GLU A 110 11.96 -8.21 1.81
N LEU A 111 12.85 -7.20 1.92
CA LEU A 111 12.70 -5.94 1.22
C LEU A 111 12.56 -6.15 -0.30
N LEU A 112 13.46 -6.89 -0.92
CA LEU A 112 13.46 -7.17 -2.36
C LEU A 112 12.17 -7.89 -2.81
N ALA A 113 11.70 -8.88 -2.03
CA ALA A 113 10.45 -9.56 -2.31
C ALA A 113 9.23 -8.61 -2.27
N ARG A 114 9.22 -7.63 -1.35
CA ARG A 114 8.18 -6.61 -1.26
C ARG A 114 8.24 -5.63 -2.43
N ILE A 115 9.43 -5.18 -2.82
CA ILE A 115 9.64 -4.33 -4.01
C ILE A 115 9.12 -5.01 -5.27
N GLU A 116 9.52 -6.28 -5.51
CA GLU A 116 9.04 -7.06 -6.66
C GLU A 116 7.50 -7.18 -6.65
N ALA A 117 6.91 -7.44 -5.49
CA ALA A 117 5.47 -7.52 -5.32
C ALA A 117 4.78 -6.19 -5.65
N LEU A 118 5.28 -5.06 -5.17
CA LEU A 118 4.75 -3.73 -5.44
C LEU A 118 4.83 -3.35 -6.93
N ARG A 119 5.94 -3.66 -7.60
CA ARG A 119 6.17 -3.38 -9.03
C ARG A 119 5.28 -4.21 -9.97
N ARG A 120 5.17 -5.52 -9.73
CA ARG A 120 4.42 -6.43 -10.60
C ARG A 120 2.97 -5.99 -10.82
N ARG A 121 2.40 -5.25 -9.91
CA ARG A 121 1.01 -4.76 -9.96
C ARG A 121 0.79 -3.60 -10.92
N GLY A 122 1.84 -2.88 -11.31
CA GLY A 122 1.75 -1.84 -12.35
C GLY A 122 1.39 -2.38 -13.73
N GLY A 123 1.59 -3.69 -13.98
CA GLY A 123 1.46 -4.31 -15.30
C GLY A 123 0.37 -5.41 -15.45
N GLN A 124 -0.24 -5.89 -14.37
CA GLN A 124 -1.26 -6.94 -14.50
C GLN A 124 -2.68 -6.39 -14.47
N ASN A 125 -3.19 -6.07 -15.66
CA ASN A 125 -4.63 -5.98 -15.94
C ASN A 125 -5.25 -7.40 -15.89
N GLY A 126 -5.57 -7.88 -14.67
CA GLY A 126 -6.57 -8.95 -14.55
C GLY A 126 -7.89 -8.44 -15.17
N ARG A 127 -8.66 -9.34 -15.82
CA ARG A 127 -9.99 -9.02 -16.35
C ARG A 127 -10.76 -8.17 -15.35
N LEU A 128 -10.85 -6.87 -15.65
CA LEU A 128 -11.63 -5.93 -14.86
C LEU A 128 -13.11 -6.33 -15.04
N ASP A 129 -13.81 -6.50 -13.92
CA ASP A 129 -15.25 -6.36 -13.94
C ASP A 129 -15.53 -4.97 -14.50
N THR A 130 -16.20 -4.91 -15.64
CA THR A 130 -16.51 -3.65 -16.35
C THR A 130 -17.82 -3.05 -15.85
N GLY A 131 -18.34 -3.57 -14.73
CA GLY A 131 -19.61 -3.17 -14.17
C GLY A 131 -19.53 -2.16 -13.03
N VAL A 132 -20.71 -1.78 -12.57
CA VAL A 132 -20.93 -1.01 -11.35
C VAL A 132 -21.48 -1.95 -10.29
N PHE A 133 -20.98 -1.85 -9.06
CA PHE A 133 -21.49 -2.57 -7.90
C PHE A 133 -21.93 -1.56 -6.84
N GLU A 134 -23.10 -1.78 -6.27
CA GLU A 134 -23.68 -0.90 -5.25
C GLU A 134 -23.99 -1.69 -3.99
N PHE A 135 -23.71 -1.09 -2.84
CA PHE A 135 -24.08 -1.61 -1.52
C PHE A 135 -24.29 -0.43 -0.58
N ASP A 136 -25.38 -0.44 0.17
CA ASP A 136 -25.80 0.67 1.01
C ASP A 136 -25.77 2.01 0.23
N ASP A 137 -25.03 2.99 0.72
CA ASP A 137 -24.81 4.29 0.06
C ASP A 137 -23.54 4.37 -0.80
N VAL A 138 -22.86 3.23 -1.00
CA VAL A 138 -21.59 3.13 -1.73
C VAL A 138 -21.79 2.60 -3.14
N ARG A 139 -21.20 3.30 -4.11
CA ARG A 139 -21.14 2.88 -5.53
C ARG A 139 -19.70 2.71 -5.97
N VAL A 140 -19.38 1.53 -6.46
CA VAL A 140 -18.05 1.14 -6.98
C VAL A 140 -18.13 0.96 -8.48
N ASN A 141 -17.39 1.76 -9.24
CA ASN A 141 -17.27 1.61 -10.69
C ASN A 141 -15.92 0.98 -11.01
N PHE A 142 -15.94 -0.28 -11.44
CA PHE A 142 -14.71 -1.04 -11.74
C PHE A 142 -14.03 -0.57 -13.03
N TYR A 143 -14.76 0.00 -13.97
CA TYR A 143 -14.21 0.49 -15.22
C TYR A 143 -13.36 1.76 -14.98
N SER A 144 -13.95 2.76 -14.33
CA SER A 144 -13.26 4.02 -14.02
C SER A 144 -12.40 3.96 -12.77
N ARG A 145 -12.43 2.83 -12.03
CA ARG A 145 -11.79 2.66 -10.71
C ARG A 145 -12.17 3.75 -9.71
N SER A 146 -13.40 4.22 -9.77
CA SER A 146 -13.91 5.25 -8.87
C SER A 146 -14.88 4.66 -7.86
N VAL A 147 -14.91 5.27 -6.69
CA VAL A 147 -15.85 4.96 -5.62
C VAL A 147 -16.53 6.24 -5.18
N SER A 148 -17.82 6.16 -4.92
CA SER A 148 -18.57 7.25 -4.30
C SER A 148 -19.41 6.70 -3.14
N ARG A 149 -19.67 7.55 -2.15
CA ARG A 149 -20.53 7.26 -1.01
C ARG A 149 -21.53 8.40 -0.85
N SER A 150 -22.81 8.11 -0.75
CA SER A 150 -23.88 9.12 -0.74
C SER A 150 -23.74 10.13 -1.90
N GLY A 151 -23.27 9.67 -3.08
CA GLY A 151 -23.03 10.51 -4.25
C GLY A 151 -21.74 11.34 -4.23
N GLN A 152 -20.99 11.35 -3.13
CA GLN A 152 -19.72 12.07 -3.02
C GLN A 152 -18.54 11.16 -3.37
N PRO A 153 -17.53 11.63 -4.12
CA PRO A 153 -16.34 10.85 -4.43
C PRO A 153 -15.59 10.43 -3.16
N VAL A 154 -15.15 9.17 -3.13
CA VAL A 154 -14.28 8.63 -2.07
C VAL A 154 -12.95 8.25 -2.68
N GLU A 155 -11.88 8.89 -2.22
CA GLU A 155 -10.53 8.57 -2.65
C GLU A 155 -10.02 7.28 -1.99
N LEU A 156 -9.81 6.26 -2.82
CA LEU A 156 -9.14 5.03 -2.42
C LEU A 156 -7.74 4.99 -3.03
N SER A 157 -6.75 4.54 -2.24
CA SER A 157 -5.46 4.16 -2.80
C SER A 157 -5.63 2.99 -3.77
N ARG A 158 -4.62 2.75 -4.60
CA ARG A 158 -4.64 1.62 -5.54
C ARG A 158 -4.88 0.27 -4.84
N LEU A 159 -4.24 0.02 -3.71
CA LEU A 159 -4.39 -1.23 -2.96
C LEU A 159 -5.72 -1.34 -2.24
N GLU A 160 -6.24 -0.24 -1.70
CA GLU A 160 -7.59 -0.21 -1.13
C GLU A 160 -8.63 -0.58 -2.20
N PHE A 161 -8.53 0.01 -3.39
CA PHE A 161 -9.45 -0.32 -4.49
C PHE A 161 -9.30 -1.78 -4.95
N GLN A 162 -8.07 -2.29 -5.07
CA GLN A 162 -7.84 -3.69 -5.43
C GLN A 162 -8.38 -4.66 -4.38
N MET A 163 -8.17 -4.36 -3.09
CA MET A 163 -8.67 -5.16 -1.98
C MET A 163 -10.20 -5.15 -1.93
N LEU A 164 -10.83 -3.98 -2.05
CA LEU A 164 -12.29 -3.85 -2.14
C LEU A 164 -12.84 -4.65 -3.32
N SER A 165 -12.25 -4.49 -4.51
CA SER A 165 -12.64 -5.21 -5.71
C SER A 165 -12.52 -6.72 -5.55
N TYR A 166 -11.44 -7.19 -4.90
CA TYR A 166 -11.25 -8.61 -4.65
C TYR A 166 -12.30 -9.17 -3.69
N LEU A 167 -12.61 -8.45 -2.62
CA LEU A 167 -13.61 -8.84 -1.65
C LEU A 167 -15.03 -8.86 -2.26
N ILE A 168 -15.40 -7.85 -3.06
CA ILE A 168 -16.70 -7.80 -3.76
C ILE A 168 -16.85 -8.99 -4.72
N ARG A 169 -15.79 -9.33 -5.48
CA ARG A 169 -15.81 -10.51 -6.38
C ARG A 169 -15.96 -11.83 -5.64
N ASN A 170 -15.52 -11.88 -4.41
CA ASN A 170 -15.59 -13.05 -3.54
C ASN A 170 -16.63 -12.88 -2.41
N ARG A 171 -17.64 -12.02 -2.63
CA ARG A 171 -18.69 -11.76 -1.65
C ARG A 171 -19.43 -13.02 -1.23
N GLY A 172 -19.84 -13.06 0.02
CA GLY A 172 -20.53 -14.21 0.59
C GLY A 172 -19.61 -15.36 1.03
N ARG A 173 -18.28 -15.30 0.74
CA ARG A 173 -17.33 -16.25 1.27
C ARG A 173 -16.21 -15.58 2.08
N VAL A 174 -15.65 -16.34 3.00
CA VAL A 174 -14.49 -15.89 3.78
C VAL A 174 -13.25 -15.91 2.88
N VAL A 175 -12.57 -14.76 2.78
CA VAL A 175 -11.29 -14.60 2.11
C VAL A 175 -10.18 -14.61 3.16
N LEU A 176 -9.24 -15.55 3.05
CA LEU A 176 -8.13 -15.69 4.00
C LEU A 176 -7.17 -14.49 3.88
N ARG A 177 -6.49 -14.14 4.99
CA ARG A 177 -5.43 -13.10 4.97
C ARG A 177 -4.34 -13.42 3.96
N ASP A 178 -3.91 -14.66 3.92
CA ASP A 178 -2.89 -15.16 2.99
C ASP A 178 -3.35 -15.06 1.53
N GLU A 179 -4.62 -15.31 1.29
CA GLU A 179 -5.22 -15.16 -0.03
C GLU A 179 -5.20 -13.70 -0.48
N LEU A 180 -5.57 -12.77 0.41
CA LEU A 180 -5.47 -11.34 0.14
C LEU A 180 -4.02 -10.91 -0.13
N LEU A 181 -3.06 -11.36 0.68
CA LEU A 181 -1.64 -11.06 0.49
C LEU A 181 -1.15 -11.53 -0.89
N ARG A 182 -1.57 -12.70 -1.35
CA ARG A 182 -1.23 -13.18 -2.68
C ARG A 182 -1.96 -12.42 -3.79
N ALA A 183 -3.27 -12.23 -3.66
CA ALA A 183 -4.11 -11.67 -4.72
C ALA A 183 -3.94 -10.16 -4.86
N VAL A 184 -3.85 -9.43 -3.75
CA VAL A 184 -3.79 -7.97 -3.71
C VAL A 184 -2.36 -7.45 -3.59
N TRP A 185 -1.51 -8.08 -2.76
CA TRP A 185 -0.09 -7.72 -2.61
C TRP A 185 0.84 -8.56 -3.47
N GLY A 186 0.37 -9.66 -4.06
CA GLY A 186 1.15 -10.51 -4.98
C GLY A 186 2.34 -11.23 -4.32
N TYR A 187 2.35 -11.40 -3.01
CA TYR A 187 3.43 -12.12 -2.33
C TYR A 187 3.49 -13.59 -2.77
N ARG A 188 4.68 -14.06 -3.13
CA ARG A 188 4.95 -15.49 -3.37
C ARG A 188 5.23 -16.21 -2.05
N THR A 189 6.04 -15.58 -1.19
CA THR A 189 6.29 -16.03 0.18
C THR A 189 5.54 -15.11 1.12
N LEU A 190 4.79 -15.67 2.07
CA LEU A 190 3.92 -14.90 2.96
C LEU A 190 4.74 -14.32 4.12
N PRO A 191 4.93 -13.00 4.17
CA PRO A 191 5.57 -12.37 5.30
C PRO A 191 4.60 -12.26 6.49
N TYR A 192 5.13 -12.25 7.70
CA TYR A 192 4.33 -11.88 8.86
C TYR A 192 4.11 -10.35 8.82
N THR A 193 2.92 -9.93 8.38
CA THR A 193 2.58 -8.52 8.20
C THR A 193 1.14 -8.23 8.63
N ARG A 194 0.90 -7.01 9.10
CA ARG A 194 -0.43 -6.49 9.39
C ARG A 194 -1.00 -5.62 8.26
N THR A 195 -0.35 -5.60 7.11
CA THR A 195 -0.72 -4.76 5.96
C THR A 195 -2.19 -4.94 5.56
N VAL A 196 -2.70 -6.18 5.55
CA VAL A 196 -4.10 -6.46 5.23
C VAL A 196 -5.04 -5.82 6.25
N ASP A 197 -4.75 -6.00 7.55
CA ASP A 197 -5.58 -5.46 8.64
C ASP A 197 -5.65 -3.93 8.58
N VAL A 198 -4.53 -3.29 8.23
CA VAL A 198 -4.40 -1.85 8.04
C VAL A 198 -5.31 -1.34 6.93
N HIS A 199 -5.18 -1.92 5.74
CA HIS A 199 -5.99 -1.50 4.58
C HIS A 199 -7.47 -1.82 4.77
N MET A 200 -7.80 -2.92 5.47
CA MET A 200 -9.16 -3.23 5.85
C MET A 200 -9.78 -2.15 6.75
N TRP A 201 -9.01 -1.69 7.75
CA TRP A 201 -9.47 -0.63 8.63
C TRP A 201 -9.66 0.70 7.89
N GLN A 202 -8.76 1.04 6.96
CA GLN A 202 -8.90 2.22 6.10
C GLN A 202 -10.15 2.16 5.22
N LEU A 203 -10.40 1.01 4.59
CA LEU A 203 -11.61 0.80 3.80
C LEU A 203 -12.88 1.00 4.65
N ARG A 204 -12.92 0.42 5.84
CA ARG A 204 -14.05 0.59 6.76
C ARG A 204 -14.30 2.06 7.10
N ARG A 205 -13.25 2.80 7.42
CA ARG A 205 -13.36 4.22 7.72
C ARG A 205 -13.96 5.04 6.58
N LYS A 206 -13.71 4.65 5.36
CA LYS A 206 -14.16 5.35 4.15
C LYS A 206 -15.56 4.91 3.72
N LEU A 207 -15.90 3.63 3.92
CA LEU A 207 -17.05 3.01 3.28
C LEU A 207 -18.13 2.50 4.25
N GLU A 208 -17.82 2.27 5.52
CA GLU A 208 -18.79 1.80 6.52
C GLU A 208 -19.36 2.97 7.33
N ALA A 209 -20.59 2.83 7.78
CA ALA A 209 -21.22 3.80 8.68
C ALA A 209 -20.52 3.82 10.05
N ASP A 210 -20.21 2.63 10.60
CA ASP A 210 -19.39 2.45 11.77
C ASP A 210 -18.19 1.52 11.44
N PRO A 211 -16.95 2.04 11.42
CA PRO A 211 -15.76 1.23 11.17
C PRO A 211 -15.49 0.15 12.21
N GLN A 212 -16.03 0.30 13.44
CA GLN A 212 -15.83 -0.65 14.54
C GLN A 212 -16.88 -1.78 14.50
N ASP A 213 -18.10 -1.49 13.99
CA ASP A 213 -19.15 -2.48 13.73
C ASP A 213 -19.51 -2.52 12.24
N PRO A 214 -18.64 -3.05 11.38
CA PRO A 214 -18.81 -3.03 9.94
C PRO A 214 -19.91 -4.01 9.49
N ARG A 215 -20.84 -3.53 8.66
CA ARG A 215 -21.92 -4.35 8.09
C ARG A 215 -21.42 -5.21 6.92
N PHE A 216 -20.61 -4.66 6.06
CA PHE A 216 -20.18 -5.30 4.81
C PHE A 216 -18.77 -5.88 4.88
N LEU A 217 -17.80 -5.14 5.38
CA LEU A 217 -16.39 -5.54 5.45
C LEU A 217 -16.10 -6.23 6.81
N ARG A 218 -16.61 -7.43 7.01
CA ARG A 218 -16.55 -8.14 8.30
C ARG A 218 -15.24 -8.85 8.55
N THR A 219 -14.80 -8.90 9.81
CA THR A 219 -13.69 -9.75 10.24
C THR A 219 -14.23 -11.09 10.72
N ILE A 220 -13.66 -12.18 10.19
CA ILE A 220 -13.86 -13.52 10.72
C ILE A 220 -12.61 -13.85 11.54
N HIS A 221 -12.74 -13.74 12.87
CA HIS A 221 -11.62 -13.87 13.78
C HIS A 221 -10.85 -15.18 13.57
N GLY A 222 -9.52 -15.10 13.59
CA GLY A 222 -8.64 -16.25 13.35
C GLY A 222 -8.56 -16.73 11.89
N THR A 223 -9.42 -16.23 10.97
CA THR A 223 -9.54 -16.75 9.61
C THR A 223 -9.22 -15.70 8.56
N GLY A 224 -9.99 -14.62 8.48
CA GLY A 224 -9.84 -13.65 7.40
C GLY A 224 -10.94 -12.60 7.38
N TYR A 225 -11.41 -12.27 6.18
CA TYR A 225 -12.40 -11.23 5.96
C TYR A 225 -13.53 -11.72 5.04
N LEU A 226 -14.70 -11.16 5.24
CA LEU A 226 -15.90 -11.46 4.48
C LEU A 226 -16.50 -10.15 3.97
N PHE A 227 -16.79 -10.07 2.68
CA PHE A 227 -17.74 -9.09 2.18
C PHE A 227 -19.15 -9.69 2.34
N ALA A 228 -19.89 -9.19 3.34
CA ALA A 228 -21.22 -9.68 3.62
C ALA A 228 -22.20 -9.19 2.53
N LEU A 229 -23.13 -10.06 2.14
CA LEU A 229 -24.35 -9.70 1.41
C LEU A 229 -25.41 -9.36 2.45
N GLU A 230 -26.30 -8.43 2.12
CA GLU A 230 -27.48 -8.19 2.97
C GLU A 230 -28.38 -9.44 3.06
#